data_4213509e58658d093a2a46cdd55e4ea9
#
_entry.id   4213509e58658d093a2a46cdd55e4ea9
#
_cell.length_a   1.000
_cell.length_b   1.000
_cell.length_c   1.000
_cell.angle_alpha   90.00
_cell.angle_beta   90.00
_cell.angle_gamma   90.00
#
_symmetry.space_group_name_H-M   'P 1'
#
loop_
_entity.id
_entity.type
_entity.pdbx_description
1 polymer ?
#
loop_
_entity_poly.entity_id
_entity_poly.type
_entity_poly.pdbx_seq_one_letter_code
_entity_poly.pdbx_strand_id
1 'polypeptide(L)'
;LLAVGLLALVLVAKGSLSSAAEPPPSSVATPSPTNALPPLFDDLQQRTFHYFWDNADPETGLVPDRYPTPSSSSIAAVGFALTAYAIGVERGYVTRTAARARVLKTLRFFHDSPQGNEPIGKSGFNGFFYHYLDMKNGQRSGLAELSTVDTALLLGGMLFCQSYFDQSDPEEVEIRRLVEEIYRRVDWKWAQPRQPAISHGWTPESEFLIYDWRGYNEAMLVYILALGSPTHAVAPTAWTEWERDYGRFWGTVYGQKYLAFMPLFGHQYSHVWIDFRGIVDAQMREAGFDYFENSRRATYAQRAYAMANPMRWDGYGENVWGLTASDGPTDIELTFSGEQRRFRTYCARGVGPESSSIDDGTIAPTAAAASIPFAPEIVVPAVEEMYQRYGEYIFGKYGFYDAFNQSFKYDVAPKHGRRVPGFGWVDNDYVGIDQGPILAMIENYRSGLVWRVIKKNPHIRAGLVRAGFTGGWLDVGNPPPQ
;
A
#
# COMPACT_ATOMS: atom_id res chain seq x y z
N LEU A 1 9.33 16.65 -10.90
CA LEU A 1 9.52 15.72 -9.79
C LEU A 1 9.53 14.32 -10.38
N LEU A 2 10.70 13.73 -10.53
CA LEU A 2 10.87 12.40 -11.12
C LEU A 2 10.33 11.34 -10.14
N ALA A 3 9.45 10.47 -10.64
CA ALA A 3 9.16 9.21 -10.00
C ALA A 3 10.47 8.41 -9.95
N VAL A 4 11.03 8.24 -8.76
CA VAL A 4 12.28 7.49 -8.57
C VAL A 4 11.93 6.02 -8.55
N GLY A 5 12.02 5.39 -9.73
CA GLY A 5 12.14 3.94 -9.80
C GLY A 5 13.48 3.53 -9.20
N LEU A 6 13.50 3.19 -7.93
CA LEU A 6 14.72 2.76 -7.26
C LEU A 6 14.99 1.30 -7.59
N LEU A 7 15.89 1.07 -8.54
CA LEU A 7 16.47 -0.25 -8.82
C LEU A 7 17.52 -0.53 -7.74
N ALA A 8 17.22 -1.39 -6.79
CA ALA A 8 18.21 -1.94 -5.88
C ALA A 8 19.02 -3.02 -6.61
N LEU A 9 20.22 -2.67 -7.08
CA LEU A 9 21.22 -3.63 -7.57
C LEU A 9 21.84 -4.33 -6.36
N VAL A 10 21.51 -5.59 -6.12
CA VAL A 10 22.09 -6.40 -5.04
C VAL A 10 23.32 -7.13 -5.59
N LEU A 11 24.50 -6.75 -5.12
CA LEU A 11 25.74 -7.52 -5.25
C LEU A 11 25.79 -8.56 -4.11
N VAL A 12 25.78 -9.83 -4.45
CA VAL A 12 25.84 -10.95 -3.50
C VAL A 12 27.30 -11.26 -3.19
N ALA A 13 27.71 -11.09 -1.93
CA ALA A 13 28.93 -11.68 -1.38
C ALA A 13 28.56 -12.93 -0.54
N LYS A 14 29.22 -14.04 -0.76
CA LYS A 14 29.05 -15.30 -0.02
C LYS A 14 29.81 -15.25 1.30
N GLY A 15 29.14 -15.46 2.39
CA GLY A 15 29.74 -15.63 3.74
C GLY A 15 28.95 -16.65 4.57
N SER A 16 29.66 -17.44 5.33
CA SER A 16 29.36 -18.75 5.90
C SER A 16 28.44 -18.77 7.13
N LEU A 17 27.77 -19.91 7.29
CA LEU A 17 26.74 -20.36 8.23
C LEU A 17 27.07 -20.24 9.73
N SER A 18 26.08 -19.79 10.49
CA SER A 18 25.93 -20.03 11.92
C SER A 18 24.56 -20.65 12.20
N SER A 19 24.56 -21.64 13.10
CA SER A 19 23.47 -22.52 13.48
C SER A 19 22.22 -21.79 14.00
N ALA A 20 21.04 -22.14 13.44
CA ALA A 20 19.74 -21.61 13.79
C ALA A 20 19.03 -22.51 14.82
N ALA A 21 18.36 -21.88 15.79
CA ALA A 21 17.39 -22.52 16.66
C ALA A 21 16.05 -22.72 15.91
N GLU A 22 15.38 -23.86 16.15
CA GLU A 22 14.09 -24.17 15.54
C GLU A 22 12.98 -23.17 15.93
N PRO A 23 12.11 -22.79 14.98
CA PRO A 23 10.96 -21.95 15.29
C PRO A 23 9.87 -22.75 16.02
N PRO A 24 9.09 -22.10 16.92
CA PRO A 24 7.96 -22.76 17.59
C PRO A 24 6.84 -23.09 16.59
N PRO A 25 6.04 -24.16 16.84
CA PRO A 25 5.01 -24.61 15.93
C PRO A 25 3.89 -23.56 15.78
N SER A 26 3.51 -23.28 14.54
CA SER A 26 2.42 -22.39 14.18
C SER A 26 1.07 -23.00 14.53
N SER A 27 0.42 -22.47 15.56
CA SER A 27 -1.01 -22.66 15.76
C SER A 27 -1.75 -21.51 15.06
N VAL A 28 -2.47 -21.82 13.99
CA VAL A 28 -3.40 -20.89 13.35
C VAL A 28 -4.57 -20.68 14.30
N ALA A 29 -4.55 -19.60 15.05
CA ALA A 29 -5.68 -19.19 15.87
C ALA A 29 -6.80 -18.67 14.95
N THR A 30 -7.94 -19.35 14.96
CA THR A 30 -9.22 -18.84 14.43
C THR A 30 -9.56 -17.54 15.19
N PRO A 31 -10.00 -16.46 14.53
CA PRO A 31 -10.33 -15.22 15.22
C PRO A 31 -11.48 -15.44 16.21
N SER A 32 -11.21 -15.25 17.49
CA SER A 32 -12.21 -15.13 18.55
C SER A 32 -13.06 -13.88 18.36
N PRO A 33 -14.32 -13.86 18.76
CA PRO A 33 -15.18 -12.69 18.64
C PRO A 33 -14.64 -11.56 19.52
N THR A 34 -14.51 -10.38 18.90
CA THR A 34 -14.04 -9.09 19.46
C THR A 34 -12.55 -9.04 19.81
N ASN A 35 -11.72 -8.76 18.80
CA ASN A 35 -10.40 -8.18 19.01
C ASN A 35 -10.59 -6.72 19.47
N ALA A 36 -10.86 -6.51 20.74
CA ALA A 36 -10.98 -5.19 21.30
C ALA A 36 -9.63 -4.49 21.22
N LEU A 37 -9.55 -3.44 20.43
CA LEU A 37 -8.37 -2.58 20.34
C LEU A 37 -8.44 -1.50 21.42
N PRO A 38 -7.29 -0.99 21.90
CA PRO A 38 -7.25 0.20 22.75
C PRO A 38 -8.01 1.37 22.12
N PRO A 39 -8.62 2.29 22.95
CA PRO A 39 -9.38 3.44 22.46
C PRO A 39 -8.64 4.33 21.46
N LEU A 40 -7.30 4.38 21.53
CA LEU A 40 -6.46 5.09 20.57
C LEU A 40 -6.77 4.66 19.12
N PHE A 41 -7.04 3.39 18.88
CA PHE A 41 -7.33 2.90 17.53
C PHE A 41 -8.69 3.34 17.00
N ASP A 42 -9.66 3.63 17.87
CA ASP A 42 -10.93 4.23 17.47
C ASP A 42 -10.70 5.68 17.02
N ASP A 43 -9.95 6.45 17.80
CA ASP A 43 -9.59 7.84 17.47
C ASP A 43 -8.73 7.90 16.20
N LEU A 44 -7.69 7.06 16.09
CA LEU A 44 -6.83 6.97 14.91
C LEU A 44 -7.66 6.65 13.66
N GLN A 45 -8.51 5.62 13.71
CA GLN A 45 -9.32 5.21 12.57
C GLN A 45 -10.30 6.31 12.15
N GLN A 46 -10.95 6.98 13.10
CA GLN A 46 -11.87 8.07 12.81
C GLN A 46 -11.14 9.27 12.21
N ARG A 47 -10.00 9.69 12.77
CA ARG A 47 -9.17 10.78 12.23
C ARG A 47 -8.69 10.49 10.82
N THR A 48 -8.18 9.29 10.59
CA THR A 48 -7.70 8.85 9.28
C THR A 48 -8.85 8.81 8.25
N PHE A 49 -10.06 8.41 8.64
CA PHE A 49 -11.25 8.52 7.81
C PHE A 49 -11.50 9.97 7.40
N HIS A 50 -11.38 10.92 8.33
CA HIS A 50 -11.61 12.34 8.07
C HIS A 50 -10.58 12.95 7.12
N TYR A 51 -9.35 12.39 6.98
CA TYR A 51 -8.44 12.80 5.93
C TYR A 51 -9.11 12.70 4.55
N PHE A 52 -9.72 11.57 4.25
CA PHE A 52 -10.38 11.33 2.97
C PHE A 52 -11.72 12.08 2.85
N TRP A 53 -12.46 12.16 3.95
CA TRP A 53 -13.77 12.77 3.92
C TRP A 53 -13.73 14.29 3.80
N ASP A 54 -12.83 14.95 4.51
CA ASP A 54 -12.75 16.41 4.58
C ASP A 54 -12.03 17.03 3.37
N ASN A 55 -11.04 16.31 2.79
CA ASN A 55 -10.16 16.86 1.76
C ASN A 55 -10.51 16.42 0.33
N ALA A 56 -11.50 15.54 0.14
CA ALA A 56 -11.96 15.22 -1.20
C ALA A 56 -12.66 16.42 -1.85
N ASP A 57 -12.29 16.67 -3.10
CA ASP A 57 -12.94 17.72 -3.90
C ASP A 57 -14.44 17.43 -4.05
N PRO A 58 -15.32 18.38 -3.76
CA PRO A 58 -16.76 18.15 -3.76
C PRO A 58 -17.35 17.95 -5.16
N GLU A 59 -16.66 18.36 -6.23
CA GLU A 59 -17.17 18.23 -7.61
C GLU A 59 -16.65 17.00 -8.33
N THR A 60 -15.41 16.62 -8.09
CA THR A 60 -14.75 15.50 -8.76
C THR A 60 -14.59 14.26 -7.90
N GLY A 61 -14.57 14.42 -6.57
CA GLY A 61 -14.20 13.36 -5.64
C GLY A 61 -12.70 13.05 -5.59
N LEU A 62 -11.87 13.84 -6.26
CA LEU A 62 -10.42 13.72 -6.20
C LEU A 62 -9.92 14.02 -4.79
N VAL A 63 -8.93 13.26 -4.34
CA VAL A 63 -8.30 13.42 -3.02
C VAL A 63 -6.85 13.87 -3.23
N PRO A 64 -6.37 14.89 -2.50
CA PRO A 64 -4.99 15.33 -2.62
C PRO A 64 -4.03 14.22 -2.21
N ASP A 65 -2.86 14.19 -2.84
CA ASP A 65 -1.77 13.28 -2.47
C ASP A 65 -1.38 13.48 -1.01
N ARG A 66 -1.29 14.73 -0.58
CA ARG A 66 -0.92 15.14 0.78
C ARG A 66 -1.69 16.37 1.27
N TYR A 67 -1.69 16.57 2.57
CA TYR A 67 -2.29 17.71 3.25
C TYR A 67 -1.54 18.00 4.55
N PRO A 68 -1.28 19.26 4.96
CA PRO A 68 -1.81 20.51 4.38
C PRO A 68 -1.04 21.08 3.20
N THR A 69 0.11 20.55 2.83
CA THR A 69 0.86 21.04 1.68
C THR A 69 0.03 20.87 0.40
N PRO A 70 -0.22 21.95 -0.37
CA PRO A 70 -0.96 21.85 -1.62
C PRO A 70 -0.33 20.86 -2.59
N SER A 71 -1.11 19.93 -3.10
CA SER A 71 -0.64 18.91 -4.01
C SER A 71 -1.65 18.60 -5.11
N SER A 72 -1.22 17.84 -6.11
CA SER A 72 -2.10 17.15 -7.06
C SER A 72 -2.85 16.03 -6.35
N SER A 73 -3.88 15.50 -6.98
CA SER A 73 -4.54 14.27 -6.54
C SER A 73 -3.68 13.07 -6.92
N SER A 74 -3.45 12.15 -5.97
CA SER A 74 -2.98 10.79 -6.26
C SER A 74 -4.19 9.90 -6.53
N ILE A 75 -4.21 9.20 -7.67
CA ILE A 75 -5.31 8.28 -7.98
C ILE A 75 -5.34 7.08 -7.03
N ALA A 76 -4.19 6.67 -6.48
CA ALA A 76 -4.13 5.66 -5.43
C ALA A 76 -4.83 6.12 -4.15
N ALA A 77 -4.60 7.38 -3.73
CA ALA A 77 -5.30 7.98 -2.59
C ALA A 77 -6.81 8.00 -2.81
N VAL A 78 -7.29 8.20 -4.04
CA VAL A 78 -8.72 8.09 -4.39
C VAL A 78 -9.22 6.66 -4.22
N GLY A 79 -8.44 5.64 -4.60
CA GLY A 79 -8.79 4.24 -4.38
C GLY A 79 -8.96 3.90 -2.90
N PHE A 80 -8.07 4.41 -2.05
CA PHE A 80 -8.21 4.30 -0.59
C PHE A 80 -9.40 5.10 -0.06
N ALA A 81 -9.68 6.30 -0.59
CA ALA A 81 -10.84 7.10 -0.21
C ALA A 81 -12.16 6.36 -0.48
N LEU A 82 -12.30 5.72 -1.64
CA LEU A 82 -13.46 4.90 -1.97
C LEU A 82 -13.66 3.77 -0.96
N THR A 83 -12.57 3.15 -0.52
CA THR A 83 -12.60 2.13 0.53
C THR A 83 -12.99 2.75 1.89
N ALA A 84 -12.44 3.91 2.21
CA ALA A 84 -12.69 4.65 3.44
C ALA A 84 -14.17 5.02 3.59
N TYR A 85 -14.86 5.42 2.52
CA TYR A 85 -16.26 5.82 2.58
C TYR A 85 -17.18 4.70 3.05
N ALA A 86 -16.97 3.48 2.58
CA ALA A 86 -17.73 2.33 3.06
C ALA A 86 -17.38 1.95 4.50
N ILE A 87 -16.11 2.04 4.89
CA ILE A 87 -15.69 1.86 6.29
C ILE A 87 -16.39 2.91 7.19
N GLY A 88 -16.46 4.16 6.74
CA GLY A 88 -17.14 5.23 7.46
C GLY A 88 -18.63 4.97 7.70
N VAL A 89 -19.30 4.30 6.76
CA VAL A 89 -20.70 3.85 6.95
C VAL A 89 -20.79 2.79 8.04
N GLU A 90 -19.96 1.76 7.99
CA GLU A 90 -19.96 0.66 8.96
C GLU A 90 -19.58 1.12 10.38
N ARG A 91 -18.74 2.15 10.48
CA ARG A 91 -18.34 2.76 11.75
C ARG A 91 -19.31 3.87 12.23
N GLY A 92 -20.31 4.23 11.43
CA GLY A 92 -21.25 5.28 11.77
C GLY A 92 -20.69 6.71 11.70
N TYR A 93 -19.56 6.90 11.02
CA TYR A 93 -18.97 8.24 10.83
C TYR A 93 -19.78 9.05 9.81
N VAL A 94 -20.38 8.39 8.84
CA VAL A 94 -21.24 8.97 7.81
C VAL A 94 -22.41 8.04 7.49
N THR A 95 -23.48 8.60 6.92
CA THR A 95 -24.60 7.79 6.46
C THR A 95 -24.28 7.08 5.15
N ARG A 96 -24.90 5.91 4.88
CA ARG A 96 -24.76 5.20 3.60
C ARG A 96 -25.15 6.09 2.42
N THR A 97 -26.19 6.91 2.57
CA THR A 97 -26.63 7.86 1.53
C THR A 97 -25.53 8.89 1.20
N ALA A 98 -24.89 9.47 2.22
CA ALA A 98 -23.82 10.44 2.00
C ALA A 98 -22.58 9.81 1.36
N ALA A 99 -22.17 8.61 1.82
CA ALA A 99 -21.06 7.87 1.24
C ALA A 99 -21.35 7.47 -0.22
N ARG A 100 -22.55 6.95 -0.49
CA ARG A 100 -23.03 6.59 -1.83
C ARG A 100 -22.97 7.77 -2.80
N ALA A 101 -23.47 8.94 -2.40
CA ALA A 101 -23.45 10.14 -3.23
C ALA A 101 -22.01 10.56 -3.59
N ARG A 102 -21.08 10.44 -2.63
CA ARG A 102 -19.66 10.76 -2.88
C ARG A 102 -19.00 9.75 -3.81
N VAL A 103 -19.24 8.46 -3.58
CA VAL A 103 -18.75 7.38 -4.46
C VAL A 103 -19.24 7.56 -5.90
N LEU A 104 -20.55 7.87 -6.08
CA LEU A 104 -21.09 8.13 -7.42
C LEU A 104 -20.42 9.31 -8.11
N LYS A 105 -20.19 10.41 -7.39
CA LYS A 105 -19.52 11.57 -7.96
C LYS A 105 -18.12 11.21 -8.45
N THR A 106 -17.33 10.50 -7.63
CA THR A 106 -16.00 10.03 -7.98
C THR A 106 -16.04 9.10 -9.20
N LEU A 107 -16.95 8.14 -9.21
CA LEU A 107 -17.05 7.18 -10.32
C LEU A 107 -17.48 7.84 -11.64
N ARG A 108 -18.44 8.77 -11.61
CA ARG A 108 -18.84 9.55 -12.79
C ARG A 108 -17.68 10.35 -13.34
N PHE A 109 -16.91 11.01 -12.46
CA PHE A 109 -15.70 11.72 -12.87
C PHE A 109 -14.73 10.81 -13.62
N PHE A 110 -14.33 9.66 -13.06
CA PHE A 110 -13.39 8.74 -13.72
C PHE A 110 -13.98 8.08 -14.98
N HIS A 111 -15.27 7.82 -15.00
CA HIS A 111 -15.96 7.27 -16.17
C HIS A 111 -15.92 8.24 -17.35
N ASP A 112 -16.20 9.52 -17.12
CA ASP A 112 -16.34 10.55 -18.13
C ASP A 112 -15.03 11.30 -18.45
N SER A 113 -13.96 11.03 -17.67
CA SER A 113 -12.64 11.66 -17.84
C SER A 113 -12.07 11.46 -19.24
N PRO A 114 -11.49 12.50 -19.86
CA PRO A 114 -10.95 12.42 -21.22
C PRO A 114 -9.74 11.48 -21.26
N GLN A 115 -9.83 10.50 -22.17
CA GLN A 115 -8.78 9.53 -22.47
C GLN A 115 -8.14 9.87 -23.82
N GLY A 116 -6.82 9.66 -23.94
CA GLY A 116 -6.08 9.87 -25.19
C GLY A 116 -4.57 9.88 -24.98
N ASN A 117 -3.84 9.80 -26.10
CA ASN A 117 -2.37 9.77 -26.09
C ASN A 117 -1.74 11.17 -26.21
N GLU A 118 -2.54 12.22 -26.21
CA GLU A 118 -2.04 13.59 -26.23
C GLU A 118 -1.44 13.96 -24.86
N PRO A 119 -0.34 14.74 -24.82
CA PRO A 119 0.35 15.06 -23.57
C PRO A 119 -0.44 16.00 -22.65
N ILE A 120 -1.43 16.72 -23.18
CA ILE A 120 -2.23 17.73 -22.49
C ILE A 120 -3.72 17.44 -22.65
N GLY A 121 -4.49 17.79 -21.60
CA GLY A 121 -5.96 17.72 -21.66
C GLY A 121 -6.53 16.33 -21.43
N LYS A 122 -5.73 15.36 -20.97
CA LYS A 122 -6.14 13.98 -20.72
C LYS A 122 -5.95 13.61 -19.25
N SER A 123 -6.82 12.72 -18.77
CA SER A 123 -6.73 12.14 -17.45
C SER A 123 -6.15 10.72 -17.49
N GLY A 124 -6.10 10.10 -18.67
CA GLY A 124 -5.60 8.76 -18.87
C GLY A 124 -5.54 8.35 -20.34
N PHE A 125 -5.16 7.09 -20.57
CA PHE A 125 -5.12 6.45 -21.91
C PHE A 125 -5.30 4.94 -21.78
N ASN A 126 -5.99 4.33 -22.74
CA ASN A 126 -6.31 2.89 -22.75
C ASN A 126 -6.94 2.37 -21.46
N GLY A 127 -7.75 3.21 -20.81
CA GLY A 127 -8.41 2.87 -19.54
C GLY A 127 -7.56 3.05 -18.29
N PHE A 128 -6.25 3.23 -18.41
CA PHE A 128 -5.38 3.62 -17.30
C PHE A 128 -5.44 5.12 -17.05
N PHE A 129 -5.03 5.54 -15.86
CA PHE A 129 -5.00 6.94 -15.46
C PHE A 129 -3.59 7.38 -15.10
N TYR A 130 -3.32 8.68 -15.26
CA TYR A 130 -2.07 9.27 -14.80
C TYR A 130 -1.96 9.22 -13.28
N HIS A 131 -0.79 8.91 -12.76
CA HIS A 131 -0.46 8.83 -11.34
C HIS A 131 -1.00 10.03 -10.56
N TYR A 132 -0.72 11.24 -11.08
CA TYR A 132 -1.19 12.48 -10.51
C TYR A 132 -2.10 13.24 -11.45
N LEU A 133 -3.25 13.67 -10.92
CA LEU A 133 -4.22 14.52 -11.60
C LEU A 133 -4.27 15.89 -10.92
N ASP A 134 -4.38 16.93 -11.71
CA ASP A 134 -4.62 18.28 -11.20
C ASP A 134 -5.97 18.34 -10.48
N MET A 135 -5.98 18.85 -9.24
CA MET A 135 -7.17 18.90 -8.39
C MET A 135 -8.32 19.73 -8.96
N LYS A 136 -8.02 20.71 -9.84
CA LYS A 136 -9.03 21.65 -10.38
C LYS A 136 -9.73 21.12 -11.61
N ASN A 137 -9.00 20.44 -12.50
CA ASN A 137 -9.53 20.02 -13.80
C ASN A 137 -9.47 18.51 -14.04
N GLY A 138 -8.83 17.76 -13.14
CA GLY A 138 -8.72 16.30 -13.24
C GLY A 138 -7.86 15.78 -14.37
N GLN A 139 -7.05 16.64 -14.99
CA GLN A 139 -6.15 16.24 -16.05
C GLN A 139 -4.77 15.87 -15.50
N ARG A 140 -3.93 15.26 -16.35
CA ARG A 140 -2.54 14.93 -16.02
C ARG A 140 -1.83 16.11 -15.35
N SER A 141 -1.26 15.90 -14.20
CA SER A 141 -0.48 16.90 -13.50
C SER A 141 0.99 16.83 -13.90
N GLY A 142 1.52 17.95 -14.41
CA GLY A 142 2.91 18.06 -14.84
C GLY A 142 3.29 16.98 -15.87
N LEU A 143 4.37 16.24 -15.58
CA LEU A 143 4.88 15.15 -16.40
C LEU A 143 4.58 13.78 -15.74
N ALA A 144 3.52 13.66 -14.95
CA ALA A 144 3.15 12.39 -14.33
C ALA A 144 3.02 11.29 -15.40
N GLU A 145 3.55 10.12 -15.09
CA GLU A 145 3.36 8.93 -15.90
C GLU A 145 1.92 8.39 -15.74
N LEU A 146 1.44 7.70 -16.73
CA LEU A 146 0.31 6.81 -16.63
C LEU A 146 0.78 5.60 -15.83
N SER A 147 0.24 5.40 -14.64
CA SER A 147 0.71 4.39 -13.70
C SER A 147 -0.18 3.15 -13.71
N THR A 148 0.44 1.98 -13.86
CA THR A 148 -0.30 0.71 -13.80
C THR A 148 -0.63 0.31 -12.37
N VAL A 149 0.26 0.57 -11.39
CA VAL A 149 0.00 0.22 -9.99
C VAL A 149 -1.00 1.17 -9.35
N ASP A 150 -0.89 2.47 -9.56
CA ASP A 150 -1.84 3.42 -8.97
C ASP A 150 -3.24 3.25 -9.58
N THR A 151 -3.32 2.92 -10.88
CA THR A 151 -4.59 2.51 -11.50
C THR A 151 -5.14 1.23 -10.85
N ALA A 152 -4.29 0.26 -10.51
CA ALA A 152 -4.74 -0.96 -9.82
C ALA A 152 -5.24 -0.67 -8.40
N LEU A 153 -4.59 0.23 -7.66
CA LEU A 153 -5.05 0.68 -6.34
C LEU A 153 -6.39 1.43 -6.41
N LEU A 154 -6.55 2.30 -7.41
CA LEU A 154 -7.83 2.97 -7.71
C LEU A 154 -8.93 1.94 -7.97
N LEU A 155 -8.66 0.96 -8.83
CA LEU A 155 -9.60 -0.12 -9.16
C LEU A 155 -9.90 -1.03 -7.97
N GLY A 156 -8.95 -1.24 -7.07
CA GLY A 156 -9.17 -1.96 -5.82
C GLY A 156 -10.29 -1.32 -4.98
N GLY A 157 -10.23 0.00 -4.82
CA GLY A 157 -11.29 0.77 -4.16
C GLY A 157 -12.63 0.75 -4.91
N MET A 158 -12.58 0.87 -6.25
CA MET A 158 -13.79 0.82 -7.09
C MET A 158 -14.49 -0.54 -7.00
N LEU A 159 -13.75 -1.64 -7.17
CA LEU A 159 -14.29 -3.01 -7.09
C LEU A 159 -14.82 -3.35 -5.68
N PHE A 160 -14.19 -2.79 -4.66
CA PHE A 160 -14.71 -2.88 -3.30
C PHE A 160 -16.06 -2.16 -3.16
N CYS A 161 -16.19 -0.91 -3.67
CA CYS A 161 -17.46 -0.19 -3.71
C CYS A 161 -18.53 -0.92 -4.53
N GLN A 162 -18.17 -1.50 -5.68
CA GLN A 162 -19.06 -2.33 -6.49
C GLN A 162 -19.68 -3.47 -5.69
N SER A 163 -18.89 -4.09 -4.83
CA SER A 163 -19.30 -5.24 -4.03
C SER A 163 -20.01 -4.84 -2.71
N TYR A 164 -19.74 -3.64 -2.20
CA TYR A 164 -20.32 -3.13 -0.97
C TYR A 164 -21.69 -2.49 -1.18
N PHE A 165 -21.85 -1.68 -2.23
CA PHE A 165 -23.13 -1.04 -2.59
C PHE A 165 -23.97 -2.02 -3.41
N ASP A 166 -24.56 -3.03 -2.73
CA ASP A 166 -25.21 -4.19 -3.32
C ASP A 166 -26.75 -4.15 -3.29
N GLN A 167 -27.35 -3.03 -2.83
CA GLN A 167 -28.79 -2.87 -2.74
C GLN A 167 -29.43 -2.57 -4.11
N SER A 168 -30.75 -2.73 -4.21
CA SER A 168 -31.54 -2.45 -5.42
C SER A 168 -31.81 -0.96 -5.67
N ASP A 169 -31.29 -0.08 -4.82
CA ASP A 169 -31.36 1.37 -5.00
C ASP A 169 -30.74 1.80 -6.33
N PRO A 170 -31.41 2.68 -7.12
CA PRO A 170 -30.93 3.08 -8.46
C PRO A 170 -29.49 3.62 -8.48
N GLU A 171 -29.10 4.38 -7.44
CA GLU A 171 -27.73 4.93 -7.36
C GLU A 171 -26.71 3.83 -7.07
N GLU A 172 -27.05 2.82 -6.27
CA GLU A 172 -26.16 1.66 -6.05
C GLU A 172 -26.07 0.77 -7.29
N VAL A 173 -27.14 0.64 -8.06
CA VAL A 173 -27.12 -0.01 -9.37
C VAL A 173 -26.19 0.74 -10.32
N GLU A 174 -26.24 2.08 -10.32
CA GLU A 174 -25.33 2.91 -11.12
C GLU A 174 -23.87 2.76 -10.70
N ILE A 175 -23.56 2.72 -9.38
CA ILE A 175 -22.21 2.45 -8.88
C ILE A 175 -21.68 1.16 -9.49
N ARG A 176 -22.44 0.07 -9.42
CA ARG A 176 -22.01 -1.22 -9.95
C ARG A 176 -21.76 -1.18 -11.48
N ARG A 177 -22.62 -0.49 -12.21
CA ARG A 177 -22.47 -0.32 -13.67
C ARG A 177 -21.24 0.49 -14.03
N LEU A 178 -21.05 1.65 -13.39
CA LEU A 178 -19.89 2.51 -13.66
C LEU A 178 -18.56 1.81 -13.37
N VAL A 179 -18.46 1.12 -12.22
CA VAL A 179 -17.25 0.37 -11.91
C VAL A 179 -16.98 -0.72 -12.93
N GLU A 180 -18.01 -1.48 -13.34
CA GLU A 180 -17.87 -2.51 -14.36
C GLU A 180 -17.38 -1.92 -15.70
N GLU A 181 -17.93 -0.80 -16.14
CA GLU A 181 -17.54 -0.13 -17.38
C GLU A 181 -16.12 0.43 -17.31
N ILE A 182 -15.72 1.05 -16.20
CA ILE A 182 -14.35 1.55 -15.98
C ILE A 182 -13.37 0.38 -16.01
N TYR A 183 -13.63 -0.69 -15.25
CA TYR A 183 -12.73 -1.83 -15.16
C TYR A 183 -12.57 -2.56 -16.52
N ARG A 184 -13.66 -2.75 -17.26
CA ARG A 184 -13.65 -3.38 -18.59
C ARG A 184 -12.84 -2.60 -19.65
N ARG A 185 -12.74 -1.28 -19.48
CA ARG A 185 -12.05 -0.39 -20.39
C ARG A 185 -10.52 -0.48 -20.28
N VAL A 186 -9.98 -0.98 -19.16
CA VAL A 186 -8.53 -1.05 -18.93
C VAL A 186 -7.90 -2.11 -19.81
N ASP A 187 -7.04 -1.68 -20.76
CA ASP A 187 -6.34 -2.59 -21.67
C ASP A 187 -5.02 -3.11 -21.07
N TRP A 188 -5.15 -4.14 -20.25
CA TRP A 188 -4.02 -4.80 -19.63
C TRP A 188 -3.04 -5.45 -20.62
N LYS A 189 -3.52 -5.84 -21.82
CA LYS A 189 -2.66 -6.39 -22.86
C LYS A 189 -1.77 -5.33 -23.50
N TRP A 190 -2.31 -4.12 -23.68
CA TRP A 190 -1.51 -2.98 -24.11
C TRP A 190 -0.40 -2.66 -23.10
N ALA A 191 -0.66 -2.79 -21.80
CA ALA A 191 0.33 -2.55 -20.76
C ALA A 191 1.49 -3.58 -20.71
N GLN A 192 1.53 -4.55 -21.65
CA GLN A 192 2.58 -5.56 -21.79
C GLN A 192 3.47 -5.32 -23.03
N PRO A 193 4.24 -4.23 -23.13
CA PRO A 193 5.11 -3.99 -24.28
C PRO A 193 6.24 -5.03 -24.40
N ARG A 194 6.60 -5.64 -23.30
CA ARG A 194 7.63 -6.71 -23.16
C ARG A 194 6.98 -7.95 -22.56
N GLN A 195 6.03 -8.53 -23.29
CA GLN A 195 5.27 -9.71 -22.84
C GLN A 195 6.17 -10.80 -22.27
N PRO A 196 5.70 -11.52 -21.23
CA PRO A 196 4.39 -11.42 -20.60
C PRO A 196 4.35 -10.45 -19.39
N ALA A 197 5.40 -9.67 -19.14
CA ALA A 197 5.48 -8.73 -18.02
C ALA A 197 4.62 -7.47 -18.25
N ILE A 198 4.11 -6.89 -17.19
CA ILE A 198 3.37 -5.61 -17.19
C ILE A 198 4.37 -4.48 -16.89
N SER A 199 4.35 -3.41 -17.71
CA SER A 199 5.18 -2.23 -17.49
C SER A 199 4.72 -1.43 -16.26
N HIS A 200 5.67 -0.73 -15.62
CA HIS A 200 5.35 0.22 -14.54
C HIS A 200 4.43 1.34 -15.01
N GLY A 201 4.54 1.75 -16.27
CA GLY A 201 3.73 2.84 -16.79
C GLY A 201 4.11 3.28 -18.19
N TRP A 202 3.49 4.39 -18.60
CA TRP A 202 3.64 4.96 -19.93
C TRP A 202 3.56 6.49 -19.86
N THR A 203 4.25 7.18 -20.77
CA THR A 203 4.12 8.63 -20.96
C THR A 203 3.96 8.96 -22.44
N PRO A 204 3.24 10.03 -22.81
CA PRO A 204 3.12 10.43 -24.21
C PRO A 204 4.46 10.88 -24.83
N GLU A 205 5.43 11.28 -23.99
CA GLU A 205 6.72 11.80 -24.46
C GLU A 205 7.75 10.69 -24.74
N SER A 206 7.70 9.57 -24.00
CA SER A 206 8.71 8.51 -24.08
C SER A 206 8.12 7.10 -24.15
N GLU A 207 6.81 6.97 -24.33
CA GLU A 207 6.10 5.71 -24.37
C GLU A 207 6.25 4.89 -23.08
N PHE A 208 6.41 3.58 -23.18
CA PHE A 208 6.51 2.72 -22.00
C PHE A 208 7.80 2.95 -21.22
N LEU A 209 7.66 3.01 -19.90
CA LEU A 209 8.82 3.03 -18.99
C LEU A 209 9.65 1.76 -19.21
N ILE A 210 10.96 1.88 -18.94
CA ILE A 210 11.92 0.78 -19.16
C ILE A 210 11.78 -0.37 -18.15
N TYR A 211 11.05 -0.15 -17.07
CA TYR A 211 10.84 -1.12 -16.00
C TYR A 211 9.53 -1.87 -16.16
N ASP A 212 9.57 -3.16 -15.87
CA ASP A 212 8.41 -4.03 -15.75
C ASP A 212 8.27 -4.50 -14.30
N TRP A 213 7.05 -4.75 -13.87
CA TRP A 213 6.79 -5.35 -12.57
C TRP A 213 7.29 -6.79 -12.54
N ARG A 214 8.30 -7.06 -11.72
CA ARG A 214 8.88 -8.37 -11.48
C ARG A 214 9.30 -8.50 -10.02
N GLY A 215 9.24 -9.72 -9.49
CA GLY A 215 9.54 -10.03 -8.11
C GLY A 215 8.44 -9.57 -7.16
N TYR A 216 8.54 -9.99 -5.92
CA TYR A 216 7.53 -9.67 -4.90
C TYR A 216 7.54 -8.18 -4.57
N ASN A 217 6.39 -7.52 -4.71
CA ASN A 217 6.15 -6.12 -4.44
C ASN A 217 4.64 -5.82 -4.44
N GLU A 218 4.26 -4.55 -4.38
CA GLU A 218 2.87 -4.07 -4.38
C GLU A 218 2.08 -4.39 -5.67
N ALA A 219 2.75 -4.71 -6.76
CA ALA A 219 2.12 -5.03 -8.04
C ALA A 219 1.43 -6.40 -8.09
N MET A 220 1.40 -7.16 -7.00
CA MET A 220 0.57 -8.36 -6.90
C MET A 220 -0.88 -8.06 -7.28
N LEU A 221 -1.44 -6.93 -6.81
CA LEU A 221 -2.78 -6.48 -7.18
C LEU A 221 -2.89 -6.18 -8.69
N VAL A 222 -1.86 -5.59 -9.32
CA VAL A 222 -1.82 -5.32 -10.77
C VAL A 222 -2.06 -6.61 -11.56
N TYR A 223 -1.30 -7.66 -11.25
CA TYR A 223 -1.40 -8.94 -11.95
C TYR A 223 -2.72 -9.64 -11.69
N ILE A 224 -3.25 -9.61 -10.47
CA ILE A 224 -4.54 -10.21 -10.14
C ILE A 224 -5.66 -9.50 -10.91
N LEU A 225 -5.65 -8.18 -10.99
CA LEU A 225 -6.63 -7.43 -11.78
C LEU A 225 -6.45 -7.67 -13.29
N ALA A 226 -5.23 -7.68 -13.79
CA ALA A 226 -4.97 -7.95 -15.20
C ALA A 226 -5.43 -9.35 -15.63
N LEU A 227 -5.20 -10.36 -14.78
CA LEU A 227 -5.69 -11.73 -14.99
C LEU A 227 -7.21 -11.82 -14.87
N GLY A 228 -7.81 -11.05 -13.96
CA GLY A 228 -9.25 -11.04 -13.69
C GLY A 228 -10.08 -10.26 -14.72
N SER A 229 -9.45 -9.50 -15.62
CA SER A 229 -10.15 -8.67 -16.60
C SER A 229 -11.11 -9.49 -17.47
N PRO A 230 -12.37 -9.05 -17.63
CA PRO A 230 -13.33 -9.75 -18.49
C PRO A 230 -13.15 -9.45 -19.99
N THR A 231 -12.37 -8.42 -20.34
CA THR A 231 -12.20 -7.95 -21.73
C THR A 231 -10.77 -8.06 -22.24
N HIS A 232 -9.80 -7.66 -21.44
CA HIS A 232 -8.38 -7.54 -21.80
C HIS A 232 -7.48 -8.38 -20.89
N ALA A 233 -7.96 -9.57 -20.49
CA ALA A 233 -7.19 -10.44 -19.59
C ALA A 233 -5.84 -10.82 -20.21
N VAL A 234 -4.79 -10.69 -19.40
CA VAL A 234 -3.46 -11.21 -19.74
C VAL A 234 -3.42 -12.74 -19.59
N ALA A 235 -2.43 -13.38 -20.23
CA ALA A 235 -2.24 -14.83 -20.09
C ALA A 235 -1.73 -15.19 -18.68
N PRO A 236 -2.04 -16.39 -18.14
CA PRO A 236 -1.52 -16.86 -16.85
C PRO A 236 0.01 -16.83 -16.71
N THR A 237 0.74 -16.92 -17.84
CA THR A 237 2.18 -16.76 -17.91
C THR A 237 2.68 -15.40 -17.39
N ALA A 238 1.82 -14.39 -17.32
CA ALA A 238 2.17 -13.10 -16.73
C ALA A 238 2.44 -13.24 -15.23
N TRP A 239 1.67 -14.06 -14.51
CA TRP A 239 1.94 -14.36 -13.09
C TRP A 239 3.28 -15.06 -12.90
N THR A 240 3.56 -16.09 -13.69
CA THR A 240 4.84 -16.81 -13.66
C THR A 240 6.03 -15.88 -13.98
N GLU A 241 5.85 -14.91 -14.88
CA GLU A 241 6.89 -13.93 -15.19
C GLU A 241 7.13 -12.96 -14.02
N TRP A 242 6.07 -12.56 -13.29
CA TRP A 242 6.20 -11.76 -12.09
C TRP A 242 6.95 -12.52 -10.99
N GLU A 243 6.68 -13.80 -10.81
CA GLU A 243 7.35 -14.68 -9.85
C GLU A 243 8.80 -15.04 -10.25
N ARG A 244 9.19 -14.86 -11.51
CA ARG A 244 10.46 -15.37 -12.07
C ARG A 244 11.68 -15.05 -11.21
N ASP A 245 11.71 -13.87 -10.62
CA ASP A 245 12.86 -13.41 -9.82
C ASP A 245 12.71 -13.71 -8.31
N TYR A 246 11.69 -14.42 -7.87
CA TYR A 246 11.45 -14.73 -6.45
C TYR A 246 12.65 -15.38 -5.75
N GLY A 247 13.39 -16.23 -6.47
CA GLY A 247 14.58 -16.86 -5.93
C GLY A 247 15.64 -15.88 -5.41
N ARG A 248 15.62 -14.63 -5.88
CA ARG A 248 16.54 -13.57 -5.41
C ARG A 248 16.04 -12.85 -4.16
N PHE A 249 14.74 -12.94 -3.89
CA PHE A 249 14.09 -12.25 -2.78
C PHE A 249 13.85 -13.15 -1.56
N TRP A 250 13.96 -14.48 -1.73
CA TRP A 250 13.92 -15.39 -0.60
C TRP A 250 15.19 -15.22 0.26
N GLY A 251 14.98 -14.93 1.54
CA GLY A 251 16.11 -14.76 2.47
C GLY A 251 15.71 -14.84 3.93
N THR A 252 16.71 -14.91 4.80
CA THR A 252 16.54 -14.75 6.24
C THR A 252 16.97 -13.35 6.62
N VAL A 253 16.03 -12.57 7.14
CA VAL A 253 16.22 -11.18 7.54
C VAL A 253 15.86 -11.07 9.01
N TYR A 254 16.80 -10.73 9.86
CA TYR A 254 16.63 -10.62 11.32
C TYR A 254 15.87 -11.82 11.93
N GLY A 255 16.30 -13.03 11.58
CA GLY A 255 15.73 -14.27 12.11
C GLY A 255 14.45 -14.75 11.43
N GLN A 256 13.87 -13.99 10.51
CA GLN A 256 12.66 -14.35 9.76
C GLN A 256 13.03 -14.80 8.36
N LYS A 257 12.58 -16.01 7.96
CA LYS A 257 12.72 -16.50 6.58
C LYS A 257 11.44 -16.19 5.80
N TYR A 258 11.54 -15.32 4.80
CA TYR A 258 10.38 -14.90 4.00
C TYR A 258 10.81 -14.41 2.62
N LEU A 259 9.83 -14.21 1.74
CA LEU A 259 9.98 -13.56 0.45
C LEU A 259 10.04 -12.06 0.68
N ALA A 260 11.24 -11.49 0.64
CA ALA A 260 11.52 -10.15 1.10
C ALA A 260 11.17 -9.07 0.05
N PHE A 261 10.60 -8.01 0.53
CA PHE A 261 10.59 -6.69 -0.09
C PHE A 261 10.91 -5.69 1.03
N MET A 262 11.85 -4.78 0.81
CA MET A 262 12.39 -3.97 1.93
C MET A 262 11.37 -3.07 2.61
N PRO A 263 10.62 -2.20 1.90
CA PRO A 263 9.58 -1.36 2.47
C PRO A 263 8.33 -2.17 2.85
N LEU A 264 7.70 -1.87 3.99
CA LEU A 264 6.52 -2.62 4.42
C LEU A 264 5.28 -2.41 3.53
N PHE A 265 5.17 -1.29 2.81
CA PHE A 265 4.01 -1.07 1.94
C PHE A 265 3.82 -2.19 0.90
N GLY A 266 4.90 -2.76 0.37
CA GLY A 266 4.81 -3.89 -0.56
C GLY A 266 4.23 -5.16 0.05
N HIS A 267 4.28 -5.29 1.39
CA HIS A 267 3.63 -6.36 2.15
C HIS A 267 2.21 -6.00 2.59
N GLN A 268 1.74 -4.77 2.34
CA GLN A 268 0.48 -4.26 2.86
C GLN A 268 -0.56 -3.97 1.77
N TYR A 269 -0.18 -3.28 0.69
CA TYR A 269 -1.15 -2.68 -0.24
C TYR A 269 -2.07 -3.69 -0.91
N SER A 270 -1.55 -4.79 -1.45
CA SER A 270 -2.39 -5.84 -2.03
C SER A 270 -3.30 -6.51 -0.99
N HIS A 271 -2.82 -6.61 0.27
CA HIS A 271 -3.58 -7.18 1.38
C HIS A 271 -4.74 -6.29 1.86
N VAL A 272 -4.77 -5.02 1.50
CA VAL A 272 -5.91 -4.15 1.82
C VAL A 272 -7.20 -4.75 1.27
N TRP A 273 -7.18 -5.19 0.01
CA TRP A 273 -8.35 -5.72 -0.67
C TRP A 273 -8.39 -7.25 -0.76
N ILE A 274 -7.25 -7.93 -0.72
CA ILE A 274 -7.19 -9.38 -0.90
C ILE A 274 -6.84 -10.08 0.41
N ASP A 275 -7.72 -10.96 0.86
CA ASP A 275 -7.45 -11.83 2.00
C ASP A 275 -6.65 -13.06 1.53
N PHE A 276 -5.34 -13.00 1.70
CA PHE A 276 -4.45 -14.10 1.34
C PHE A 276 -4.39 -15.23 2.35
N ARG A 277 -5.15 -15.17 3.46
CA ARG A 277 -5.15 -16.23 4.47
C ARG A 277 -5.72 -17.52 3.92
N GLY A 278 -4.91 -18.57 3.99
CA GLY A 278 -5.27 -19.93 3.58
C GLY A 278 -5.39 -20.15 2.07
N ILE A 279 -5.06 -19.17 1.24
CA ILE A 279 -4.93 -19.32 -0.21
C ILE A 279 -3.47 -19.26 -0.62
N VAL A 280 -3.05 -20.14 -1.51
CA VAL A 280 -1.66 -20.25 -1.94
C VAL A 280 -1.56 -20.45 -3.45
N ASP A 281 -0.58 -19.80 -4.07
CA ASP A 281 -0.11 -20.14 -5.40
C ASP A 281 0.94 -21.26 -5.36
N ALA A 282 1.62 -21.50 -6.48
CA ALA A 282 2.63 -22.56 -6.55
C ALA A 282 3.83 -22.27 -5.63
N GLN A 283 4.30 -21.03 -5.59
CA GLN A 283 5.48 -20.62 -4.81
C GLN A 283 5.22 -20.71 -3.30
N MET A 284 4.07 -20.21 -2.83
CA MET A 284 3.72 -20.26 -1.42
C MET A 284 3.37 -21.68 -0.96
N ARG A 285 2.82 -22.52 -1.84
CA ARG A 285 2.61 -23.94 -1.54
C ARG A 285 3.94 -24.67 -1.31
N GLU A 286 4.95 -24.40 -2.14
CA GLU A 286 6.31 -24.92 -1.95
C GLU A 286 6.96 -24.40 -0.68
N ALA A 287 6.73 -23.11 -0.35
CA ALA A 287 7.24 -22.48 0.87
C ALA A 287 6.56 -23.00 2.15
N GLY A 288 5.36 -23.59 2.05
CA GLY A 288 4.60 -24.16 3.17
C GLY A 288 3.82 -23.14 4.00
N PHE A 289 3.60 -21.92 3.48
CA PHE A 289 2.80 -20.87 4.11
C PHE A 289 2.22 -19.91 3.05
N ASP A 290 1.29 -19.04 3.43
CA ASP A 290 0.64 -18.07 2.53
C ASP A 290 1.30 -16.68 2.56
N TYR A 291 0.86 -15.78 1.68
CA TYR A 291 1.37 -14.40 1.64
C TYR A 291 1.03 -13.59 2.91
N PHE A 292 0.01 -13.97 3.65
CA PHE A 292 -0.31 -13.34 4.93
C PHE A 292 0.77 -13.63 5.97
N GLU A 293 1.18 -14.88 6.10
CA GLU A 293 2.30 -15.27 6.95
C GLU A 293 3.61 -14.64 6.46
N ASN A 294 3.81 -14.51 5.15
CA ASN A 294 4.95 -13.79 4.58
C ASN A 294 5.03 -12.35 5.09
N SER A 295 3.90 -11.63 5.06
CA SER A 295 3.81 -10.25 5.55
C SER A 295 3.95 -10.16 7.07
N ARG A 296 3.45 -11.16 7.81
CA ARG A 296 3.70 -11.30 9.24
C ARG A 296 5.20 -11.38 9.55
N ARG A 297 5.92 -12.23 8.85
CA ARG A 297 7.39 -12.37 9.02
C ARG A 297 8.14 -11.10 8.68
N ALA A 298 7.75 -10.40 7.64
CA ALA A 298 8.32 -9.09 7.29
C ALA A 298 8.12 -8.06 8.41
N THR A 299 6.94 -8.05 9.04
CA THR A 299 6.62 -7.18 10.18
C THR A 299 7.52 -7.47 11.39
N TYR A 300 7.74 -8.75 11.71
CA TYR A 300 8.67 -9.15 12.78
C TYR A 300 10.13 -8.80 12.44
N ALA A 301 10.54 -8.95 11.19
CA ALA A 301 11.89 -8.60 10.76
C ALA A 301 12.16 -7.09 10.95
N GLN A 302 11.20 -6.24 10.67
CA GLN A 302 11.30 -4.79 10.88
C GLN A 302 11.46 -4.42 12.36
N ARG A 303 10.64 -5.02 13.24
CA ARG A 303 10.79 -4.83 14.69
C ARG A 303 12.15 -5.31 15.18
N ALA A 304 12.59 -6.49 14.75
CA ALA A 304 13.88 -7.04 15.15
C ALA A 304 15.06 -6.17 14.65
N TYR A 305 14.96 -5.59 13.46
CA TYR A 305 15.92 -4.61 12.97
C TYR A 305 15.99 -3.38 13.89
N ALA A 306 14.85 -2.81 14.26
CA ALA A 306 14.82 -1.63 15.12
C ALA A 306 15.37 -1.94 16.52
N MET A 307 15.13 -3.14 17.04
CA MET A 307 15.72 -3.59 18.33
C MET A 307 17.24 -3.75 18.23
N ALA A 308 17.74 -4.32 17.13
CA ALA A 308 19.17 -4.46 16.88
C ALA A 308 19.84 -3.11 16.63
N ASN A 309 19.13 -2.19 16.00
CA ASN A 309 19.53 -0.82 15.69
C ASN A 309 21.00 -0.70 15.22
N PRO A 310 21.38 -1.36 14.12
CA PRO A 310 22.80 -1.46 13.74
C PRO A 310 23.41 -0.11 13.38
N MET A 311 22.59 0.86 12.98
CA MET A 311 23.01 2.22 12.63
C MET A 311 22.95 3.18 13.84
N ARG A 312 22.49 2.71 14.99
CA ARG A 312 22.38 3.50 16.23
C ARG A 312 21.54 4.78 16.05
N TRP A 313 20.37 4.64 15.40
CA TRP A 313 19.42 5.72 15.26
C TRP A 313 18.70 5.99 16.61
N ASP A 314 18.53 7.26 16.94
CA ASP A 314 17.78 7.66 18.11
C ASP A 314 16.30 7.24 17.98
N GLY A 315 15.74 6.74 19.06
CA GLY A 315 14.32 6.36 19.15
C GLY A 315 14.00 4.95 18.69
N TYR A 316 14.84 4.29 17.90
CA TYR A 316 14.60 2.91 17.49
C TYR A 316 14.57 1.95 18.67
N GLY A 317 13.65 1.00 18.64
CA GLY A 317 13.52 0.02 19.71
C GLY A 317 12.38 -0.96 19.49
N GLU A 318 12.07 -1.71 20.54
CA GLU A 318 11.06 -2.78 20.53
C GLU A 318 9.68 -2.31 20.06
N ASN A 319 9.24 -1.12 20.48
CA ASN A 319 7.94 -0.56 20.18
C ASN A 319 8.02 0.76 19.38
N VAL A 320 9.19 1.09 18.83
CA VAL A 320 9.35 2.25 17.94
C VAL A 320 10.10 1.80 16.69
N TRP A 321 9.32 1.51 15.64
CA TRP A 321 9.81 0.96 14.39
C TRP A 321 8.82 1.22 13.26
N GLY A 322 9.28 1.10 12.02
CA GLY A 322 8.46 1.17 10.82
C GLY A 322 9.18 1.86 9.68
N LEU A 323 9.68 1.05 8.74
CA LEU A 323 10.34 1.53 7.53
C LEU A 323 9.50 1.22 6.30
N THR A 324 9.14 2.27 5.58
CA THR A 324 8.40 2.20 4.32
C THR A 324 8.75 3.41 3.45
N ALA A 325 8.11 3.54 2.30
CA ALA A 325 8.19 4.77 1.53
C ALA A 325 7.55 5.89 2.35
N SER A 326 8.26 6.98 2.52
CA SER A 326 7.80 8.15 3.29
C SER A 326 8.64 9.37 3.00
N ASP A 327 8.16 10.53 3.38
CA ASP A 327 8.98 11.74 3.41
C ASP A 327 10.15 11.62 4.40
N GLY A 328 11.07 12.54 4.31
CA GLY A 328 12.20 12.69 5.20
C GLY A 328 12.74 14.11 5.19
N PRO A 329 13.71 14.43 6.06
CA PRO A 329 14.06 15.81 6.32
C PRO A 329 14.67 16.54 5.12
N THR A 330 15.65 15.95 4.46
CA THR A 330 16.34 16.57 3.31
C THR A 330 17.37 15.60 2.72
N ASP A 331 17.75 15.82 1.46
CA ASP A 331 18.83 15.05 0.82
C ASP A 331 20.18 15.67 1.21
N ILE A 332 20.85 15.08 2.22
CA ILE A 332 22.12 15.54 2.73
C ILE A 332 22.97 14.39 3.29
N GLU A 333 24.28 14.53 3.14
CA GLU A 333 25.26 13.64 3.77
C GLU A 333 26.08 14.46 4.76
N LEU A 334 26.09 14.01 6.02
CA LEU A 334 26.75 14.70 7.12
C LEU A 334 27.73 13.76 7.82
N THR A 335 28.88 14.30 8.23
CA THR A 335 29.83 13.58 9.09
C THR A 335 29.61 14.00 10.52
N PHE A 336 29.27 13.06 11.39
CA PHE A 336 29.11 13.28 12.82
C PHE A 336 29.95 12.29 13.59
N SER A 337 30.83 12.77 14.47
CA SER A 337 31.75 11.96 15.26
C SER A 337 32.55 10.95 14.43
N GLY A 338 32.92 11.32 13.19
CA GLY A 338 33.66 10.45 12.29
C GLY A 338 32.81 9.46 11.49
N GLU A 339 31.51 9.39 11.73
CA GLU A 339 30.57 8.54 10.99
C GLU A 339 29.81 9.38 9.93
N GLN A 340 29.72 8.86 8.70
CA GLN A 340 28.90 9.46 7.66
C GLN A 340 27.43 9.03 7.87
N ARG A 341 26.53 10.02 7.91
CA ARG A 341 25.08 9.83 7.98
C ARG A 341 24.42 10.51 6.79
N ARG A 342 23.69 9.71 6.02
CA ARG A 342 22.93 10.19 4.88
C ARG A 342 21.46 10.27 5.26
N PHE A 343 20.87 11.44 5.08
CA PHE A 343 19.43 11.67 5.18
C PHE A 343 18.85 11.85 3.78
N ARG A 344 17.57 11.56 3.63
CA ARG A 344 16.85 11.64 2.35
C ARG A 344 15.55 12.41 2.54
N THR A 345 15.05 12.97 1.44
CA THR A 345 13.67 13.42 1.33
C THR A 345 12.73 12.23 1.21
N TYR A 346 11.83 12.18 0.22
CA TYR A 346 11.03 10.98 -0.03
C TYR A 346 11.91 9.82 -0.46
N CYS A 347 11.76 8.68 0.23
CA CYS A 347 12.55 7.49 -0.05
C CYS A 347 11.80 6.22 0.38
N ALA A 348 11.94 5.16 -0.41
CA ALA A 348 11.44 3.84 -0.07
C ALA A 348 12.40 3.16 0.92
N ARG A 349 12.26 3.47 2.20
CA ARG A 349 13.04 2.89 3.30
C ARG A 349 12.57 1.49 3.59
N GLY A 350 13.49 0.63 4.04
CA GLY A 350 13.10 -0.74 4.36
C GLY A 350 14.26 -1.60 4.84
N VAL A 351 13.90 -2.74 5.40
CA VAL A 351 14.83 -3.72 5.95
C VAL A 351 15.08 -4.83 4.92
N GLY A 352 16.32 -4.98 4.55
CA GLY A 352 16.79 -6.03 3.64
C GLY A 352 17.77 -6.99 4.31
N PRO A 353 18.20 -8.02 3.58
CA PRO A 353 19.25 -8.91 4.05
C PRO A 353 20.55 -8.14 4.33
N GLU A 354 21.12 -8.32 5.52
CA GLU A 354 22.41 -7.77 5.97
C GLU A 354 22.59 -6.26 5.66
N SER A 355 23.49 -5.93 4.72
CA SER A 355 23.86 -4.54 4.38
C SER A 355 22.95 -3.88 3.33
N SER A 356 21.87 -4.53 2.91
CA SER A 356 21.00 -3.99 1.85
C SER A 356 19.88 -3.08 2.36
N SER A 357 19.71 -2.93 3.67
CA SER A 357 18.69 -2.03 4.25
C SER A 357 18.89 -0.58 3.80
N ILE A 358 17.77 0.08 3.48
CA ILE A 358 17.72 1.52 3.20
C ILE A 358 17.13 2.20 4.41
N ASP A 359 17.98 2.88 5.17
CA ASP A 359 17.61 3.48 6.43
C ASP A 359 18.41 4.77 6.67
N ASP A 360 17.73 5.81 7.12
CA ASP A 360 18.32 7.10 7.49
C ASP A 360 17.81 7.62 8.84
N GLY A 361 17.25 6.70 9.65
CA GLY A 361 16.68 7.02 10.95
C GLY A 361 15.26 7.57 10.91
N THR A 362 14.62 7.61 9.73
CA THR A 362 13.24 8.07 9.57
C THR A 362 12.28 6.91 9.78
N ILE A 363 11.31 7.11 10.67
CA ILE A 363 10.23 6.17 10.97
C ILE A 363 8.92 6.72 10.41
N ALA A 364 8.16 5.87 9.72
CA ALA A 364 6.81 6.15 9.26
C ALA A 364 5.80 5.33 10.09
N PRO A 365 4.93 5.96 10.90
CA PRO A 365 3.95 5.25 11.73
C PRO A 365 3.01 4.33 10.94
N THR A 366 2.73 4.66 9.66
CA THR A 366 1.92 3.83 8.77
C THR A 366 2.49 2.42 8.61
N ALA A 367 3.82 2.28 8.56
CA ALA A 367 4.47 0.98 8.39
C ALA A 367 4.11 0.00 9.53
N ALA A 368 4.07 0.50 10.78
CA ALA A 368 3.59 -0.30 11.91
C ALA A 368 2.07 -0.44 11.89
N ALA A 369 1.31 0.67 11.86
CA ALA A 369 -0.14 0.67 12.03
C ALA A 369 -0.87 -0.16 10.96
N ALA A 370 -0.44 -0.07 9.69
CA ALA A 370 -1.03 -0.85 8.61
C ALA A 370 -0.64 -2.34 8.63
N SER A 371 0.31 -2.73 9.48
CA SER A 371 0.67 -4.14 9.70
C SER A 371 -0.17 -4.84 10.77
N ILE A 372 -1.16 -4.15 11.35
CA ILE A 372 -1.94 -4.68 12.51
C ILE A 372 -2.58 -6.05 12.26
N PRO A 373 -3.13 -6.41 11.08
CA PRO A 373 -3.71 -7.73 10.91
C PRO A 373 -2.66 -8.84 10.93
N PHE A 374 -1.43 -8.54 10.53
CA PHE A 374 -0.36 -9.54 10.42
C PHE A 374 0.22 -9.91 11.79
N ALA A 375 0.45 -8.91 12.66
CA ALA A 375 1.13 -9.11 13.93
C ALA A 375 0.61 -8.14 15.01
N PRO A 376 -0.68 -8.23 15.41
CA PRO A 376 -1.29 -7.28 16.34
C PRO A 376 -0.55 -7.22 17.68
N GLU A 377 0.04 -8.32 18.15
CA GLU A 377 0.76 -8.44 19.41
C GLU A 377 2.03 -7.58 19.49
N ILE A 378 2.59 -7.16 18.35
CA ILE A 378 3.73 -6.23 18.31
C ILE A 378 3.36 -4.86 17.74
N VAL A 379 2.31 -4.80 16.93
CA VAL A 379 1.84 -3.55 16.32
C VAL A 379 1.06 -2.70 17.30
N VAL A 380 0.17 -3.29 18.09
CA VAL A 380 -0.61 -2.52 19.08
C VAL A 380 0.31 -1.81 20.09
N PRO A 381 1.27 -2.48 20.74
CA PRO A 381 2.22 -1.79 21.62
C PRO A 381 3.05 -0.72 20.90
N ALA A 382 3.42 -0.95 19.62
CA ALA A 382 4.21 0.02 18.87
C ALA A 382 3.42 1.31 18.56
N VAL A 383 2.17 1.19 18.16
CA VAL A 383 1.29 2.35 17.90
C VAL A 383 1.03 3.13 19.20
N GLU A 384 0.75 2.42 20.32
CA GLU A 384 0.55 3.05 21.62
C GLU A 384 1.82 3.76 22.11
N GLU A 385 2.98 3.12 22.03
CA GLU A 385 4.26 3.71 22.45
C GLU A 385 4.60 4.96 21.64
N MET A 386 4.47 4.90 20.30
CA MET A 386 4.72 6.07 19.44
C MET A 386 3.76 7.22 19.78
N TYR A 387 2.49 6.93 20.04
CA TYR A 387 1.51 7.94 20.45
C TYR A 387 1.82 8.51 21.85
N GLN A 388 2.09 7.66 22.84
CA GLN A 388 2.35 8.10 24.22
C GLN A 388 3.61 8.93 24.32
N ARG A 389 4.68 8.56 23.62
CA ARG A 389 5.97 9.26 23.71
C ARG A 389 6.06 10.47 22.82
N TYR A 390 5.45 10.41 21.65
CA TYR A 390 5.70 11.38 20.57
C TYR A 390 4.43 12.02 20.01
N GLY A 391 3.25 11.63 20.47
CA GLY A 391 1.96 12.08 19.93
C GLY A 391 1.83 13.61 19.87
N GLU A 392 2.40 14.35 20.83
CA GLU A 392 2.46 15.82 20.80
C GLU A 392 3.09 16.35 19.50
N TYR A 393 4.03 15.61 18.91
CA TYR A 393 4.77 16.02 17.73
C TYR A 393 4.26 15.38 16.44
N ILE A 394 3.88 14.08 16.48
CA ILE A 394 3.64 13.24 15.30
C ILE A 394 2.16 12.90 15.08
N PHE A 395 1.23 13.35 15.94
CA PHE A 395 -0.19 13.01 15.85
C PHE A 395 -1.04 14.28 15.87
N GLY A 396 -1.91 14.45 14.86
CA GLY A 396 -2.68 15.67 14.69
C GLY A 396 -4.11 15.41 14.23
N LYS A 397 -4.66 16.35 13.42
CA LYS A 397 -6.07 16.35 13.02
C LYS A 397 -6.51 15.03 12.36
N TYR A 398 -5.68 14.45 11.51
CA TYR A 398 -6.01 13.27 10.72
C TYR A 398 -5.25 12.00 11.17
N GLY A 399 -4.79 11.95 12.41
CA GLY A 399 -4.00 10.85 12.93
C GLY A 399 -2.51 11.13 12.87
N PHE A 400 -1.71 10.12 12.55
CA PHE A 400 -0.27 10.30 12.42
C PHE A 400 0.11 11.10 11.17
N TYR A 401 1.07 12.02 11.32
CA TYR A 401 1.80 12.57 10.19
C TYR A 401 2.62 11.48 9.50
N ASP A 402 3.10 11.76 8.30
CA ASP A 402 3.74 10.77 7.45
C ASP A 402 4.97 10.14 8.13
N ALA A 403 5.91 10.95 8.61
CA ALA A 403 7.14 10.44 9.19
C ALA A 403 7.77 11.36 10.23
N PHE A 404 8.74 10.79 10.98
CA PHE A 404 9.58 11.54 11.91
C PHE A 404 10.99 10.93 11.99
N ASN A 405 11.98 11.75 12.43
CA ASN A 405 13.37 11.33 12.58
C ASN A 405 14.01 11.98 13.78
N GLN A 406 14.19 11.22 14.87
CA GLN A 406 14.78 11.74 16.12
C GLN A 406 16.29 11.96 16.02
N SER A 407 16.96 11.36 15.04
CA SER A 407 18.39 11.54 14.81
C SER A 407 18.72 12.77 13.99
N PHE A 408 17.74 13.41 13.34
CA PHE A 408 17.95 14.61 12.56
C PHE A 408 17.92 15.86 13.48
N LYS A 409 19.02 16.10 14.20
CA LYS A 409 19.20 17.20 15.16
C LYS A 409 20.17 18.28 14.67
N TYR A 410 20.47 18.28 13.39
CA TYR A 410 21.44 19.17 12.76
C TYR A 410 20.84 20.55 12.49
N ASP A 411 21.70 21.59 12.44
CA ASP A 411 21.28 22.95 12.07
C ASP A 411 21.22 23.11 10.54
N VAL A 412 20.36 22.30 9.95
CA VAL A 412 20.07 22.29 8.50
C VAL A 412 18.56 22.46 8.35
N ALA A 413 18.13 23.35 7.46
CA ALA A 413 16.72 23.51 7.15
C ALA A 413 16.19 22.26 6.46
N PRO A 414 15.09 21.63 6.94
CA PRO A 414 14.48 20.53 6.24
C PRO A 414 13.80 21.03 4.97
N LYS A 415 13.70 20.15 3.96
CA LYS A 415 12.96 20.43 2.73
C LYS A 415 11.45 20.29 2.93
N HIS A 416 11.05 19.35 3.76
CA HIS A 416 9.67 19.10 4.20
C HIS A 416 9.63 19.07 5.72
N GLY A 417 8.45 19.28 6.28
CA GLY A 417 8.27 19.22 7.72
C GLY A 417 8.96 20.32 8.51
N ARG A 418 9.24 20.02 9.78
CA ARG A 418 9.85 20.97 10.72
C ARG A 418 10.86 20.30 11.65
N ARG A 419 11.81 21.07 12.13
CA ARG A 419 12.65 20.65 13.27
C ARG A 419 11.94 20.99 14.59
N VAL A 420 11.97 20.04 15.50
CA VAL A 420 11.46 20.22 16.87
C VAL A 420 12.65 20.19 17.83
N PRO A 421 12.93 21.31 18.54
CA PRO A 421 14.05 21.37 19.47
C PRO A 421 14.00 20.25 20.51
N GLY A 422 15.12 19.56 20.69
CA GLY A 422 15.22 18.43 21.63
C GLY A 422 14.67 17.10 21.12
N PHE A 423 13.82 17.10 20.07
CA PHE A 423 13.23 15.90 19.50
C PHE A 423 13.94 15.45 18.21
N GLY A 424 13.98 16.31 17.20
CA GLY A 424 14.51 15.99 15.88
C GLY A 424 13.67 16.60 14.77
N TRP A 425 13.42 15.86 13.69
CA TRP A 425 12.56 16.26 12.59
C TRP A 425 11.21 15.54 12.65
N VAL A 426 10.16 16.25 12.21
CA VAL A 426 8.80 15.72 12.08
C VAL A 426 8.21 16.25 10.78
N ASP A 427 7.54 15.41 10.02
CA ASP A 427 6.75 15.86 8.89
C ASP A 427 5.52 16.66 9.35
N ASN A 428 5.04 17.52 8.46
CA ASN A 428 3.80 18.30 8.66
C ASN A 428 2.63 17.73 7.87
N ASP A 429 2.90 16.83 6.92
CA ASP A 429 1.91 16.32 6.00
C ASP A 429 1.34 14.96 6.45
N TYR A 430 0.11 14.73 6.06
CA TYR A 430 -0.51 13.43 5.96
C TYR A 430 -0.48 13.03 4.49
N VAL A 431 -0.03 11.83 4.17
CA VAL A 431 0.05 11.32 2.80
C VAL A 431 -1.07 10.32 2.56
N GLY A 432 -1.87 10.51 1.51
CA GLY A 432 -3.10 9.75 1.28
C GLY A 432 -2.86 8.25 1.12
N ILE A 433 -1.78 7.88 0.43
CA ILE A 433 -1.40 6.48 0.20
C ILE A 433 -0.95 5.78 1.51
N ASP A 434 -0.58 6.53 2.55
CA ASP A 434 -0.22 6.01 3.87
C ASP A 434 -1.42 5.99 4.82
N GLN A 435 -2.30 6.99 4.75
CA GLN A 435 -3.53 7.04 5.54
C GLN A 435 -4.48 5.89 5.17
N GLY A 436 -4.55 5.53 3.90
CA GLY A 436 -5.43 4.48 3.40
C GLY A 436 -5.20 3.12 4.05
N PRO A 437 -3.98 2.58 4.01
CA PRO A 437 -3.63 1.32 4.65
C PRO A 437 -3.86 1.32 6.16
N ILE A 438 -3.57 2.42 6.88
CA ILE A 438 -3.88 2.53 8.32
C ILE A 438 -5.37 2.25 8.55
N LEU A 439 -6.24 3.00 7.87
CA LEU A 439 -7.68 2.89 8.02
C LEU A 439 -8.22 1.49 7.67
N ALA A 440 -7.83 1.01 6.48
CA ALA A 440 -8.37 -0.23 5.93
C ALA A 440 -7.89 -1.47 6.68
N MET A 441 -6.63 -1.49 7.11
CA MET A 441 -6.07 -2.64 7.81
C MET A 441 -6.51 -2.69 9.27
N ILE A 442 -6.74 -1.57 9.95
CA ILE A 442 -7.43 -1.55 11.24
C ILE A 442 -8.83 -2.15 11.10
N GLU A 443 -9.58 -1.77 10.05
CA GLU A 443 -10.91 -2.32 9.80
C GLU A 443 -10.86 -3.82 9.49
N ASN A 444 -9.91 -4.25 8.66
CA ASN A 444 -9.71 -5.66 8.35
C ASN A 444 -9.36 -6.49 9.60
N TYR A 445 -8.57 -5.95 10.50
CA TYR A 445 -8.28 -6.61 11.77
C TYR A 445 -9.52 -6.71 12.66
N ARG A 446 -10.32 -5.65 12.77
CA ARG A 446 -11.51 -5.57 13.64
C ARG A 446 -12.64 -6.46 13.17
N SER A 447 -12.99 -6.37 11.90
CA SER A 447 -14.21 -6.97 11.37
C SER A 447 -14.01 -7.82 10.11
N GLY A 448 -12.86 -7.69 9.45
CA GLY A 448 -12.62 -8.28 8.14
C GLY A 448 -13.51 -7.69 7.04
N LEU A 449 -14.03 -6.47 7.21
CA LEU A 449 -15.02 -5.87 6.31
C LEU A 449 -14.58 -5.88 4.86
N VAL A 450 -13.41 -5.28 4.57
CA VAL A 450 -12.95 -5.15 3.19
C VAL A 450 -12.75 -6.53 2.57
N TRP A 451 -12.10 -7.44 3.29
CA TRP A 451 -11.88 -8.81 2.84
C TRP A 451 -13.19 -9.59 2.63
N ARG A 452 -14.14 -9.47 3.55
CA ARG A 452 -15.43 -10.17 3.48
C ARG A 452 -16.27 -9.71 2.28
N VAL A 453 -16.20 -8.41 1.96
CA VAL A 453 -16.93 -7.82 0.85
C VAL A 453 -16.27 -8.17 -0.48
N ILE A 454 -14.95 -7.97 -0.60
CA ILE A 454 -14.23 -8.16 -1.87
C ILE A 454 -14.17 -9.64 -2.31
N LYS A 455 -14.25 -10.59 -1.38
CA LYS A 455 -14.35 -12.03 -1.71
C LYS A 455 -15.55 -12.36 -2.60
N LYS A 456 -16.59 -11.52 -2.59
CA LYS A 456 -17.77 -11.65 -3.46
C LYS A 456 -17.50 -11.18 -4.89
N ASN A 457 -16.44 -10.41 -5.13
CA ASN A 457 -16.15 -9.83 -6.43
C ASN A 457 -15.66 -10.90 -7.42
N PRO A 458 -16.38 -11.11 -8.55
CA PRO A 458 -16.05 -12.17 -9.50
C PRO A 458 -14.73 -11.94 -10.21
N HIS A 459 -14.33 -10.69 -10.43
CA HIS A 459 -13.09 -10.34 -11.12
C HIS A 459 -11.86 -10.66 -10.29
N ILE A 460 -11.88 -10.32 -8.99
CA ILE A 460 -10.81 -10.67 -8.04
C ILE A 460 -10.67 -12.19 -7.95
N ARG A 461 -11.80 -12.90 -7.81
CA ARG A 461 -11.79 -14.37 -7.77
C ARG A 461 -11.22 -14.98 -9.05
N ALA A 462 -11.65 -14.48 -10.21
CA ALA A 462 -11.15 -14.97 -11.51
C ALA A 462 -9.64 -14.70 -11.66
N GLY A 463 -9.16 -13.55 -11.22
CA GLY A 463 -7.74 -13.20 -11.24
C GLY A 463 -6.89 -14.14 -10.39
N LEU A 464 -7.30 -14.39 -9.15
CA LEU A 464 -6.62 -15.32 -8.24
C LEU A 464 -6.58 -16.75 -8.80
N VAL A 465 -7.71 -17.25 -9.31
CA VAL A 465 -7.76 -18.60 -9.90
C VAL A 465 -6.85 -18.70 -11.13
N ARG A 466 -6.82 -17.68 -12.00
CA ARG A 466 -5.94 -17.66 -13.19
C ARG A 466 -4.46 -17.47 -12.83
N ALA A 467 -4.16 -16.86 -11.68
CA ALA A 467 -2.81 -16.81 -11.10
C ALA A 467 -2.39 -18.14 -10.44
N GLY A 468 -3.28 -19.14 -10.37
CA GLY A 468 -2.97 -20.45 -9.80
C GLY A 468 -3.17 -20.56 -8.28
N PHE A 469 -3.86 -19.60 -7.66
CA PHE A 469 -4.23 -19.69 -6.25
C PHE A 469 -5.30 -20.76 -6.02
N THR A 470 -5.13 -21.52 -4.94
CA THR A 470 -6.06 -22.55 -4.46
C THR A 470 -6.16 -22.50 -2.94
N GLY A 471 -7.14 -23.20 -2.39
CA GLY A 471 -7.33 -23.32 -0.93
C GLY A 471 -8.27 -22.27 -0.35
N GLY A 472 -8.50 -22.41 0.95
CA GLY A 472 -9.25 -21.47 1.76
C GLY A 472 -10.61 -21.06 1.17
N TRP A 473 -10.87 -19.76 1.14
CA TRP A 473 -12.14 -19.22 0.66
C TRP A 473 -12.34 -19.35 -0.86
N LEU A 474 -11.30 -19.66 -1.65
CA LEU A 474 -11.42 -19.89 -3.09
C LEU A 474 -12.09 -21.24 -3.39
N ASP A 475 -11.97 -22.23 -2.54
CA ASP A 475 -12.54 -23.57 -2.73
C ASP A 475 -14.03 -23.62 -2.32
N VAL A 476 -14.47 -22.66 -1.51
CA VAL A 476 -15.88 -22.57 -1.08
C VAL A 476 -16.76 -22.16 -2.27
N GLY A 477 -17.61 -23.07 -2.74
CA GLY A 477 -18.55 -22.83 -3.85
C GLY A 477 -18.12 -23.36 -5.22
N ASN A 478 -16.95 -23.99 -5.33
CA ASN A 478 -16.61 -24.82 -6.50
C ASN A 478 -16.66 -26.29 -6.08
N PRO A 479 -17.43 -27.17 -6.76
CA PRO A 479 -17.20 -28.59 -6.61
C PRO A 479 -15.78 -28.93 -7.08
N PRO A 480 -15.09 -29.92 -6.48
CA PRO A 480 -13.79 -30.36 -6.97
C PRO A 480 -13.88 -30.70 -8.46
N PRO A 481 -12.87 -30.42 -9.27
CA PRO A 481 -12.85 -30.85 -10.65
C PRO A 481 -12.99 -32.39 -10.71
N GLN A 482 -13.95 -32.85 -11.52
CA GLN A 482 -14.17 -34.29 -11.76
C GLN A 482 -13.00 -34.86 -12.58
#